data_b98abba5325b01a0510a8f88e3bbc978
#
_entry.id   b98abba5325b01a0510a8f88e3bbc978
#
_cell.length_a   1.000
_cell.length_b   1.000
_cell.length_c   1.000
_cell.angle_alpha   90.00
_cell.angle_beta   90.00
_cell.angle_gamma   90.00
#
_symmetry.space_group_name_H-M   'P 1'
#
loop_
_entity.id
_entity.type
_entity.pdbx_description
1 polymer ?
#
loop_
_entity_poly.entity_id
_entity_poly.type
_entity_poly.pdbx_seq_one_letter_code
_entity_poly.pdbx_strand_id
1 'polypeptide(L)'
;MQADGDEFFRVACAHGLEGIIAKHVDKPYRSGRGEWWQKITCKRRDSFVIVGFEPSTVPGHLGRLLLAARQGNDFVYVGGCGTGWSNQLSRELRKLLEGMATKTPAVALRRKGAVFVEPALVADVEYRAWADDGKLRHASFKGIREREDEASIYELRPHCLC
;
A
#
# COMPACT_ATOMS: atom_id res chain seq x y z
N MET A 1 -17.44 9.84 31.46
CA MET A 1 -17.62 8.92 30.33
C MET A 1 -16.27 8.66 29.66
N GLN A 2 -15.65 7.56 30.00
CA GLN A 2 -14.47 7.14 29.28
C GLN A 2 -14.96 6.52 27.96
N ALA A 3 -14.86 7.29 26.88
CA ALA A 3 -14.99 6.69 25.57
C ALA A 3 -13.84 5.70 25.39
N ASP A 4 -14.17 4.49 25.00
CA ASP A 4 -13.16 3.51 24.67
C ASP A 4 -12.28 4.11 23.56
N GLY A 5 -11.00 4.31 23.83
CA GLY A 5 -10.05 4.88 22.87
C GLY A 5 -9.98 4.09 21.58
N ASP A 6 -10.20 2.79 21.64
CA ASP A 6 -10.21 1.92 20.47
C ASP A 6 -11.41 2.18 19.56
N GLU A 7 -12.58 2.43 20.15
CA GLU A 7 -13.77 2.75 19.38
C GLU A 7 -13.64 4.11 18.70
N PHE A 8 -13.13 5.10 19.40
CA PHE A 8 -12.87 6.42 18.84
C PHE A 8 -11.87 6.34 17.68
N PHE A 9 -10.80 5.54 17.84
CA PHE A 9 -9.81 5.32 16.80
C PHE A 9 -10.42 4.67 15.55
N ARG A 10 -11.26 3.64 15.73
CA ARG A 10 -11.94 2.99 14.59
C ARG A 10 -12.85 3.96 13.84
N VAL A 11 -13.60 4.80 14.56
CA VAL A 11 -14.47 5.80 13.95
C VAL A 11 -13.64 6.83 13.17
N ALA A 12 -12.55 7.30 13.74
CA ALA A 12 -11.64 8.24 13.08
C ALA A 12 -11.07 7.66 11.77
N CYS A 13 -10.63 6.41 11.80
CA CYS A 13 -10.12 5.72 10.61
C CYS A 13 -11.23 5.49 9.56
N ALA A 14 -12.44 5.16 9.99
CA ALA A 14 -13.59 4.96 9.10
C ALA A 14 -13.99 6.25 8.38
N HIS A 15 -13.77 7.42 9.00
CA HIS A 15 -14.03 8.72 8.41
C HIS A 15 -12.87 9.24 7.53
N GLY A 16 -11.85 8.43 7.30
CA GLY A 16 -10.74 8.78 6.42
C GLY A 16 -9.67 9.67 7.04
N LEU A 17 -9.66 9.82 8.35
CA LEU A 17 -8.62 10.55 9.05
C LEU A 17 -7.31 9.76 9.05
N GLU A 18 -6.18 10.46 8.97
CA GLU A 18 -4.85 9.81 8.97
C GLU A 18 -4.50 9.17 10.32
N GLY A 19 -5.15 9.59 11.39
CA GLY A 19 -4.90 9.10 12.73
C GLY A 19 -5.44 10.03 13.79
N ILE A 20 -5.14 9.71 15.03
CA ILE A 20 -5.50 10.54 16.18
C ILE A 20 -4.26 10.81 17.03
N ILE A 21 -4.32 11.87 17.82
CA ILE A 21 -3.30 12.18 18.82
C ILE A 21 -3.89 11.87 20.18
N ALA A 22 -3.31 10.88 20.87
CA ALA A 22 -3.70 10.54 22.23
C ALA A 22 -2.84 11.31 23.23
N LYS A 23 -3.48 11.93 24.21
CA LYS A 23 -2.83 12.67 25.28
C LYS A 23 -3.01 11.92 26.60
N HIS A 24 -1.95 11.86 27.43
CA HIS A 24 -2.05 11.35 28.77
C HIS A 24 -2.96 12.27 29.62
N VAL A 25 -4.00 11.71 30.20
CA VAL A 25 -5.00 12.43 30.99
C VAL A 25 -4.40 13.06 32.26
N ASP A 26 -3.40 12.40 32.82
CA ASP A 26 -2.80 12.78 34.12
C ASP A 26 -1.64 13.77 33.99
N LYS A 27 -1.31 14.25 32.79
CA LYS A 27 -0.20 15.18 32.56
C LYS A 27 -0.68 16.52 32.03
N PRO A 28 -0.09 17.64 32.50
CA PRO A 28 -0.49 18.95 32.02
C PRO A 28 -0.13 19.17 30.54
N TYR A 29 -0.92 20.02 29.90
CA TYR A 29 -0.68 20.41 28.52
C TYR A 29 0.67 21.13 28.36
N ARG A 30 1.49 20.63 27.45
CA ARG A 30 2.72 21.30 27.01
C ARG A 30 2.78 21.25 25.50
N SER A 31 3.09 22.38 24.88
CA SER A 31 3.31 22.45 23.44
C SER A 31 4.63 21.80 23.06
N GLY A 32 4.67 21.13 21.91
CA GLY A 32 5.85 20.47 21.38
C GLY A 32 5.78 18.94 21.44
N ARG A 33 6.83 18.28 20.96
CA ARG A 33 6.96 16.83 21.00
C ARG A 33 7.40 16.39 22.40
N GLY A 34 6.61 15.53 23.03
CA GLY A 34 6.93 14.97 24.35
C GLY A 34 6.30 13.60 24.54
N GLU A 35 6.71 12.92 25.59
CA GLU A 35 6.19 11.59 25.96
C GLU A 35 4.69 11.59 26.29
N TRP A 36 4.10 12.77 26.43
CA TRP A 36 2.68 12.96 26.75
C TRP A 36 1.75 12.83 25.55
N TRP A 37 2.30 12.84 24.36
CA TRP A 37 1.55 12.78 23.10
C TRP A 37 1.92 11.52 22.35
N GLN A 38 0.92 10.72 22.03
CA GLN A 38 1.10 9.55 21.20
C GLN A 38 0.29 9.72 19.91
N LYS A 39 0.98 9.73 18.78
CA LYS A 39 0.32 9.73 17.48
C LYS A 39 -0.02 8.28 17.11
N ILE A 40 -1.31 7.99 17.02
CA ILE A 40 -1.82 6.71 16.56
C ILE A 40 -2.30 6.88 15.12
N THR A 41 -1.61 6.21 14.19
CA THR A 41 -1.88 6.35 12.76
C THR A 41 -2.84 5.27 12.29
N CYS A 42 -3.82 5.67 11.47
CA CYS A 42 -4.71 4.73 10.79
C CYS A 42 -3.94 4.00 9.71
N LYS A 43 -3.92 2.68 9.80
CA LYS A 43 -3.32 1.82 8.78
C LYS A 43 -4.39 1.01 8.10
N ARG A 44 -4.38 1.03 6.77
CA ARG A 44 -5.26 0.22 5.94
C ARG A 44 -4.47 -0.92 5.33
N ARG A 45 -5.11 -2.05 5.15
CA ARG A 45 -4.50 -3.21 4.51
C ARG A 45 -5.44 -3.76 3.45
N ASP A 46 -4.95 -3.76 2.22
CA ASP A 46 -5.70 -4.24 1.07
C ASP A 46 -4.79 -5.05 0.15
N SER A 47 -5.37 -5.75 -0.79
CA SER A 47 -4.67 -6.55 -1.77
C SER A 47 -4.70 -5.87 -3.13
N PHE A 48 -3.54 -5.81 -3.79
CA PHE A 48 -3.36 -5.20 -5.10
C PHE A 48 -2.61 -6.15 -6.03
N VAL A 49 -2.90 -6.06 -7.32
CA VAL A 49 -2.21 -6.87 -8.32
C VAL A 49 -0.81 -6.30 -8.58
N ILE A 50 0.17 -7.16 -8.65
CA ILE A 50 1.53 -6.78 -9.06
C ILE A 50 1.57 -6.75 -10.58
N VAL A 51 1.82 -5.58 -11.16
CA VAL A 51 1.88 -5.37 -12.60
C VAL A 51 3.29 -5.10 -13.12
N GLY A 52 4.24 -4.92 -12.22
CA GLY A 52 5.63 -4.67 -12.57
C GLY A 52 6.49 -4.43 -11.35
N PHE A 53 7.77 -4.16 -11.61
CA PHE A 53 8.72 -3.79 -10.56
C PHE A 53 9.82 -2.89 -11.11
N GLU A 54 10.47 -2.18 -10.22
CA GLU A 54 11.70 -1.44 -10.53
C GLU A 54 12.85 -2.12 -9.81
N PRO A 55 13.95 -2.45 -10.53
CA PRO A 55 15.12 -3.00 -9.89
C PRO A 55 15.80 -1.99 -8.95
N SER A 56 16.38 -2.50 -7.87
CA SER A 56 17.20 -1.69 -6.99
C SER A 56 18.53 -1.32 -7.66
N THR A 57 19.19 -0.29 -7.14
CA THR A 57 20.59 0.01 -7.48
C THR A 57 21.54 -1.09 -7.01
N VAL A 58 21.12 -1.88 -6.01
CA VAL A 58 21.86 -3.06 -5.56
C VAL A 58 21.56 -4.23 -6.48
N PRO A 59 22.55 -4.87 -7.12
CA PRO A 59 22.32 -5.99 -8.03
C PRO A 59 21.58 -7.15 -7.38
N GLY A 60 20.57 -7.68 -8.07
CA GLY A 60 19.78 -8.81 -7.60
C GLY A 60 18.68 -8.46 -6.61
N HIS A 61 18.56 -7.21 -6.19
CA HIS A 61 17.52 -6.75 -5.24
C HIS A 61 16.37 -6.05 -5.95
N LEU A 62 15.20 -6.10 -5.29
CA LEU A 62 14.01 -5.42 -5.72
C LEU A 62 14.00 -3.99 -5.14
N GLY A 63 13.79 -3.00 -6.00
CA GLY A 63 13.68 -1.61 -5.56
C GLY A 63 12.26 -1.23 -5.19
N ARG A 64 11.30 -1.55 -6.05
CA ARG A 64 9.91 -1.17 -5.85
C ARG A 64 8.98 -2.13 -6.60
N LEU A 65 7.84 -2.46 -5.99
CA LEU A 65 6.74 -3.15 -6.66
C LEU A 65 5.80 -2.12 -7.26
N LEU A 66 5.32 -2.37 -8.47
CA LEU A 66 4.30 -1.57 -9.12
C LEU A 66 2.96 -2.28 -8.96
N LEU A 67 1.99 -1.57 -8.39
CA LEU A 67 0.71 -2.13 -7.96
C LEU A 67 -0.44 -1.55 -8.76
N ALA A 68 -1.48 -2.35 -8.95
CA ALA A 68 -2.71 -1.93 -9.59
C ALA A 68 -3.93 -2.39 -8.81
N ALA A 69 -4.97 -1.57 -8.86
CA ALA A 69 -6.29 -1.91 -8.36
C ALA A 69 -7.19 -2.30 -9.53
N ARG A 70 -8.24 -3.03 -9.25
CA ARG A 70 -9.24 -3.38 -10.25
C ARG A 70 -10.25 -2.25 -10.40
N GLN A 71 -10.58 -1.93 -11.65
CA GLN A 71 -11.67 -1.02 -11.98
C GLN A 71 -12.52 -1.66 -13.08
N GLY A 72 -13.64 -2.27 -12.71
CA GLY A 72 -14.40 -3.09 -13.62
C GLY A 72 -13.59 -4.29 -14.11
N ASN A 73 -13.37 -4.38 -15.42
CA ASN A 73 -12.56 -5.42 -16.04
C ASN A 73 -11.09 -4.99 -16.28
N ASP A 74 -10.76 -3.74 -15.92
CA ASP A 74 -9.43 -3.17 -16.16
C ASP A 74 -8.63 -3.04 -14.87
N PHE A 75 -7.33 -2.88 -15.03
CA PHE A 75 -6.41 -2.55 -13.94
C PHE A 75 -5.97 -1.09 -14.06
N VAL A 76 -5.91 -0.42 -12.91
CA VAL A 76 -5.45 0.97 -12.80
C VAL A 76 -4.25 1.02 -11.88
N TYR A 77 -3.17 1.64 -12.35
CA TYR A 77 -1.97 1.83 -11.55
C TYR A 77 -2.24 2.73 -10.34
N VAL A 78 -1.90 2.23 -9.16
CA VAL A 78 -2.16 2.94 -7.89
C VAL A 78 -0.89 3.25 -7.11
N GLY A 79 0.24 3.25 -7.78
CA GLY A 79 1.54 3.46 -7.15
C GLY A 79 2.24 2.15 -6.84
N GLY A 80 3.17 2.19 -5.92
CA GLY A 80 3.95 1.01 -5.56
C GLY A 80 4.42 1.06 -4.13
N CYS A 81 5.08 -0.01 -3.70
CA CYS A 81 5.73 -0.08 -2.41
C CYS A 81 7.21 -0.45 -2.57
N GLY A 82 8.05 0.23 -1.82
CA GLY A 82 9.51 0.03 -1.84
C GLY A 82 10.08 -0.47 -0.52
N THR A 83 9.23 -0.98 0.36
CA THR A 83 9.63 -1.44 1.69
C THR A 83 8.72 -2.56 2.18
N GLY A 84 9.12 -3.23 3.24
CA GLY A 84 8.34 -4.28 3.88
C GLY A 84 8.90 -5.69 3.66
N TRP A 85 10.02 -5.83 2.96
CA TRP A 85 10.69 -7.11 2.74
C TRP A 85 12.10 -7.12 3.31
N SER A 86 12.57 -8.33 3.65
CA SER A 86 13.97 -8.55 4.01
C SER A 86 14.86 -8.62 2.76
N ASN A 87 16.17 -8.59 2.93
CA ASN A 87 17.11 -8.74 1.81
C ASN A 87 16.91 -10.07 1.07
N GLN A 88 16.68 -11.15 1.82
CA GLN A 88 16.41 -12.46 1.21
C GLN A 88 15.11 -12.46 0.42
N LEU A 89 14.03 -11.92 0.98
CA LEU A 89 12.74 -11.84 0.30
C LEU A 89 12.81 -10.93 -0.95
N SER A 90 13.55 -9.84 -0.87
CA SER A 90 13.80 -8.95 -2.00
C SER A 90 14.42 -9.69 -3.20
N ARG A 91 15.41 -10.53 -2.95
CA ARG A 91 16.04 -11.36 -3.99
C ARG A 91 15.10 -12.39 -4.56
N GLU A 92 14.34 -13.08 -3.71
CA GLU A 92 13.38 -14.09 -4.11
C GLU A 92 12.25 -13.50 -4.95
N LEU A 93 11.68 -12.37 -4.53
CA LEU A 93 10.64 -11.67 -5.27
C LEU A 93 11.14 -11.18 -6.64
N ARG A 94 12.33 -10.61 -6.68
CA ARG A 94 12.91 -10.17 -7.95
C ARG A 94 13.08 -11.31 -8.93
N LYS A 95 13.63 -12.42 -8.46
CA LYS A 95 13.83 -13.62 -9.28
C LYS A 95 12.52 -14.19 -9.81
N LEU A 96 11.49 -14.25 -8.96
CA LEU A 96 10.17 -14.68 -9.34
C LEU A 96 9.54 -13.77 -10.39
N LEU A 97 9.61 -12.46 -10.18
CA LEU A 97 9.05 -11.47 -11.09
C LEU A 97 9.79 -11.39 -12.42
N GLU A 98 11.10 -11.58 -12.44
CA GLU A 98 11.86 -11.67 -13.68
C GLU A 98 11.41 -12.85 -14.57
N GLY A 99 11.06 -13.96 -13.95
CA GLY A 99 10.47 -15.11 -14.65
C GLY A 99 9.09 -14.86 -15.24
N MET A 100 8.42 -13.82 -14.78
CA MET A 100 7.06 -13.42 -15.22
C MET A 100 7.07 -12.17 -16.10
N ALA A 101 8.23 -11.66 -16.47
CA ALA A 101 8.36 -10.44 -17.28
C ALA A 101 7.61 -10.55 -18.60
N THR A 102 6.87 -9.50 -18.95
CA THR A 102 6.12 -9.42 -20.20
C THR A 102 6.40 -8.12 -20.93
N LYS A 103 6.27 -8.13 -22.24
CA LYS A 103 6.39 -6.92 -23.06
C LYS A 103 5.09 -6.12 -23.12
N THR A 104 3.97 -6.73 -22.71
CA THR A 104 2.66 -6.11 -22.73
C THR A 104 2.25 -5.72 -21.32
N PRO A 105 2.32 -4.41 -20.96
CA PRO A 105 1.89 -3.96 -19.64
C PRO A 105 0.41 -4.19 -19.41
N ALA A 106 0.05 -4.61 -18.18
CA ALA A 106 -1.35 -4.77 -17.80
C ALA A 106 -2.04 -3.41 -17.53
N VAL A 107 -1.26 -2.36 -17.35
CA VAL A 107 -1.74 -0.99 -17.11
C VAL A 107 -1.10 -0.02 -18.09
N ALA A 108 -1.78 1.07 -18.39
CA ALA A 108 -1.27 2.14 -19.25
C ALA A 108 -0.28 3.01 -18.47
N LEU A 109 0.91 2.51 -18.25
CA LEU A 109 1.97 3.19 -17.50
C LEU A 109 3.25 3.20 -18.32
N ARG A 110 3.83 4.40 -18.50
CA ARG A 110 5.17 4.56 -19.05
C ARG A 110 6.12 4.96 -17.94
N ARG A 111 7.05 4.10 -17.60
CA ARG A 111 8.01 4.35 -16.56
C ARG A 111 9.37 3.79 -16.96
N LYS A 112 10.34 4.67 -17.07
CA LYS A 112 11.72 4.30 -17.45
C LYS A 112 12.33 3.40 -16.37
N GLY A 113 12.93 2.31 -16.80
CA GLY A 113 13.58 1.36 -15.91
C GLY A 113 12.64 0.34 -15.27
N ALA A 114 11.33 0.46 -15.47
CA ALA A 114 10.37 -0.50 -14.94
C ALA A 114 10.32 -1.76 -15.81
N VAL A 115 10.18 -2.90 -15.17
CA VAL A 115 9.94 -4.19 -15.81
C VAL A 115 8.49 -4.59 -15.53
N PHE A 116 7.70 -4.78 -16.57
CA PHE A 116 6.32 -5.21 -16.44
C PHE A 116 6.22 -6.71 -16.38
N VAL A 117 5.32 -7.21 -15.54
CA VAL A 117 5.09 -8.65 -15.34
C VAL A 117 3.63 -9.00 -15.61
N GLU A 118 3.35 -10.27 -15.83
CA GLU A 118 1.99 -10.75 -15.96
C GLU A 118 1.23 -10.53 -14.64
N PRO A 119 -0.05 -10.11 -14.68
CA PRO A 119 -0.83 -9.82 -13.47
C PRO A 119 -1.36 -11.10 -12.82
N ALA A 120 -0.46 -12.00 -12.45
CA ALA A 120 -0.79 -13.29 -11.85
C ALA A 120 -0.53 -13.35 -10.34
N LEU A 121 0.13 -12.35 -9.79
CA LEU A 121 0.44 -12.28 -8.36
C LEU A 121 -0.26 -11.10 -7.71
N VAL A 122 -0.67 -11.29 -6.46
CA VAL A 122 -1.32 -10.30 -5.64
C VAL A 122 -0.46 -10.04 -4.41
N ALA A 123 -0.22 -8.77 -4.11
CA ALA A 123 0.49 -8.34 -2.92
C ALA A 123 -0.49 -7.81 -1.88
N ASP A 124 -0.34 -8.27 -0.65
CA ASP A 124 -0.98 -7.65 0.50
C ASP A 124 -0.14 -6.46 0.94
N VAL A 125 -0.75 -5.29 1.00
CA VAL A 125 -0.06 -4.03 1.25
C VAL A 125 -0.77 -3.27 2.35
N GLU A 126 0.01 -2.79 3.30
CA GLU A 126 -0.44 -1.87 4.34
C GLU A 126 -0.08 -0.45 3.93
N TYR A 127 -1.03 0.47 3.99
CA TYR A 127 -0.82 1.86 3.60
C TYR A 127 -1.57 2.80 4.54
N ARG A 128 -1.18 4.06 4.55
CA ARG A 128 -1.79 5.05 5.45
C ARG A 128 -2.97 5.79 4.83
N ALA A 129 -2.82 6.18 3.58
CA ALA A 129 -3.84 6.99 2.90
C ALA A 129 -3.71 6.90 1.38
N TRP A 130 -4.69 7.44 0.69
CA TRP A 130 -4.64 7.70 -0.75
C TRP A 130 -4.23 9.15 -0.98
N ALA A 131 -3.27 9.36 -1.88
CA ALA A 131 -2.90 10.70 -2.32
C ALA A 131 -3.95 11.26 -3.30
N ASP A 132 -3.94 12.57 -3.51
CA ASP A 132 -4.87 13.24 -4.41
C ASP A 132 -4.75 12.76 -5.87
N ASP A 133 -3.57 12.27 -6.24
CA ASP A 133 -3.31 11.70 -7.58
C ASP A 133 -3.78 10.25 -7.74
N GLY A 134 -4.47 9.69 -6.73
CA GLY A 134 -4.94 8.31 -6.75
C GLY A 134 -3.88 7.26 -6.46
N LYS A 135 -2.76 7.65 -5.86
CA LYS A 135 -1.67 6.74 -5.50
C LYS A 135 -1.66 6.44 -4.00
N LEU A 136 -1.14 5.26 -3.65
CA LEU A 136 -0.97 4.86 -2.25
C LEU A 136 0.13 5.68 -1.57
N ARG A 137 -0.11 6.07 -0.33
CA ARG A 137 0.87 6.76 0.52
C ARG A 137 1.38 5.84 1.62
N HIS A 138 2.69 5.83 1.80
CA HIS A 138 3.39 5.04 2.83
C HIS A 138 3.03 3.56 2.75
N ALA A 139 3.04 3.01 1.55
CA ALA A 139 2.74 1.61 1.31
C ALA A 139 3.90 0.70 1.76
N SER A 140 3.57 -0.40 2.42
CA SER A 140 4.50 -1.40 2.90
C SER A 140 4.02 -2.79 2.53
N PHE A 141 4.90 -3.59 1.97
CA PHE A 141 4.61 -4.97 1.57
C PHE A 141 4.44 -5.86 2.80
N LYS A 142 3.39 -6.69 2.80
CA LYS A 142 3.08 -7.60 3.91
C LYS A 142 3.04 -9.07 3.51
N GLY A 143 2.81 -9.37 2.26
CA GLY A 143 2.75 -10.74 1.78
C GLY A 143 2.45 -10.82 0.30
N ILE A 144 2.63 -12.00 -0.27
CA ILE A 144 2.35 -12.28 -1.67
C ILE A 144 1.52 -13.57 -1.77
N ARG A 145 0.61 -13.60 -2.74
CA ARG A 145 -0.20 -14.78 -3.05
C ARG A 145 -0.52 -14.84 -4.53
N GLU A 146 -0.91 -16.01 -4.99
CA GLU A 146 -1.38 -16.19 -6.34
C GLU A 146 -2.77 -15.56 -6.51
N ARG A 147 -3.03 -15.09 -7.73
CA ARG A 147 -4.33 -14.50 -8.06
C ARG A 147 -5.33 -15.62 -8.34
N GLU A 148 -6.00 -16.07 -7.31
CA GLU A 148 -7.04 -17.11 -7.41
C GLU A 148 -8.45 -16.49 -7.44
N ASP A 149 -8.66 -15.41 -6.73
CA ASP A 149 -9.96 -14.76 -6.57
C ASP A 149 -9.86 -13.24 -6.81
N GLU A 150 -10.54 -12.79 -7.83
CA GLU A 150 -10.60 -11.36 -8.16
C GLU A 150 -11.35 -10.53 -7.12
N ALA A 151 -12.25 -11.13 -6.36
CA ALA A 151 -13.00 -10.44 -5.31
C ALA A 151 -12.10 -9.98 -4.16
N SER A 152 -10.93 -10.58 -3.99
CA SER A 152 -9.98 -10.20 -2.95
C SER A 152 -9.11 -8.98 -3.32
N ILE A 153 -9.10 -8.59 -4.59
CA ILE A 153 -8.33 -7.46 -5.08
C ILE A 153 -9.12 -6.17 -4.82
N TYR A 154 -8.42 -5.14 -4.35
CA TYR A 154 -9.04 -3.84 -4.13
C TYR A 154 -9.70 -3.32 -5.40
N GLU A 155 -10.97 -2.97 -5.31
CA GLU A 155 -11.73 -2.41 -6.42
C GLU A 155 -11.89 -0.89 -6.25
N LEU A 156 -11.44 -0.15 -7.26
CA LEU A 156 -11.67 1.27 -7.34
C LEU A 156 -13.12 1.50 -7.74
N ARG A 157 -13.88 2.14 -6.85
CA ARG A 157 -15.22 2.57 -7.18
C ARG A 157 -15.13 3.80 -8.08
N PRO A 158 -15.92 3.85 -9.14
CA PRO A 158 -16.03 5.10 -9.90
C PRO A 158 -16.51 6.19 -8.93
N HIS A 159 -15.78 7.28 -8.90
CA HIS A 159 -16.27 8.45 -8.17
C HIS A 159 -17.61 8.84 -8.76
N CYS A 160 -18.66 8.63 -8.00
CA CYS A 160 -19.94 9.18 -8.34
C CYS A 160 -19.83 10.70 -8.23
N LEU A 161 -19.65 11.36 -9.35
CA LEU A 161 -19.83 12.79 -9.47
C LEU A 161 -21.33 13.08 -9.39
N CYS A 162 -21.84 12.98 -8.20
CA CYS A 162 -23.19 13.45 -7.92
C CYS A 162 -23.15 14.90 -7.48
#